data_91d5ada1d46dc54f0793eeab9c33ae8a
#
_entry.id   91d5ada1d46dc54f0793eeab9c33ae8a
#
_cell.length_a   1.000
_cell.length_b   1.000
_cell.length_c   1.000
_cell.angle_alpha   90.00
_cell.angle_beta   90.00
_cell.angle_gamma   90.00
#
_symmetry.space_group_name_H-M   'P 1'
#
loop_
_entity.id
_entity.type
_entity.pdbx_description
1 polymer ?
#
loop_
_entity_poly.entity_id
_entity_poly.type
_entity_poly.pdbx_seq_one_letter_code
_entity_poly.pdbx_strand_id
1 'polypeptide(L)'
;MELQGRVAVITGGTRGIGRAIAEGFLADGASVVINGRSVEKGAQALKEMNGGDRVHFVQGDVKSREGCQAIIDAAIAKYGKIDIMVNNAGGATGHAPVIDLEDWAMEDSLKWNFWSTFWCTQMVLRDMVPRGWGRIINVSSLEGKHGKPGVSIYVTAKHAINGFTKSCAQEIGTTGVTINCICPGAIETDIMRDEGPAAAASMGLTYQGLLDWFASEAAIKRLNTCDEVAAVASLLASEAGAGITGSMISVDGGTAAY
;
A
#
# COMPACT_ATOMS: atom_id res chain seq x y z
N MET A 1 18.68 -3.98 13.82
CA MET A 1 17.95 -4.33 12.58
C MET A 1 16.76 -5.19 12.98
N GLU A 2 15.60 -4.59 13.01
CA GLU A 2 14.39 -5.23 13.58
C GLU A 2 13.77 -6.30 12.67
N LEU A 3 14.13 -6.30 11.38
CA LEU A 3 13.59 -7.23 10.39
C LEU A 3 14.66 -8.21 9.83
N GLN A 4 15.75 -8.41 10.56
CA GLN A 4 16.84 -9.30 10.14
C GLN A 4 16.32 -10.73 9.85
N GLY A 5 16.58 -11.22 8.63
CA GLY A 5 16.15 -12.57 8.19
C GLY A 5 14.64 -12.71 7.88
N ARG A 6 13.88 -11.62 7.92
CA ARG A 6 12.49 -11.58 7.46
C ARG A 6 12.43 -11.41 5.94
N VAL A 7 11.39 -11.93 5.34
CA VAL A 7 11.09 -11.79 3.91
C VAL A 7 9.82 -10.99 3.73
N ALA A 8 9.92 -9.87 3.02
CA ALA A 8 8.79 -8.99 2.74
C ALA A 8 8.42 -8.97 1.26
N VAL A 9 7.14 -8.99 0.94
CA VAL A 9 6.60 -8.74 -0.40
C VAL A 9 5.86 -7.41 -0.39
N ILE A 10 6.18 -6.52 -1.32
CA ILE A 10 5.55 -5.21 -1.47
C ILE A 10 4.98 -5.07 -2.88
N THR A 11 3.65 -5.02 -3.01
CA THR A 11 3.02 -4.72 -4.29
C THR A 11 3.13 -3.23 -4.63
N GLY A 12 3.40 -2.90 -5.90
CA GLY A 12 3.63 -1.52 -6.31
C GLY A 12 4.89 -0.90 -5.69
N GLY A 13 5.92 -1.71 -5.41
CA GLY A 13 7.13 -1.32 -4.69
C GLY A 13 8.21 -0.63 -5.53
N THR A 14 7.94 -0.29 -6.80
CA THR A 14 8.95 0.33 -7.69
C THR A 14 9.05 1.86 -7.55
N ARG A 15 8.08 2.51 -6.91
CA ARG A 15 8.02 3.98 -6.72
C ARG A 15 7.16 4.36 -5.51
N GLY A 16 7.21 5.63 -5.11
CA GLY A 16 6.36 6.23 -4.10
C GLY A 16 6.40 5.53 -2.75
N ILE A 17 5.24 5.39 -2.11
CA ILE A 17 5.10 4.79 -0.76
C ILE A 17 5.66 3.37 -0.72
N GLY A 18 5.29 2.53 -1.69
CA GLY A 18 5.74 1.13 -1.70
C GLY A 18 7.25 1.00 -1.80
N ARG A 19 7.91 1.91 -2.54
CA ARG A 19 9.36 1.95 -2.62
C ARG A 19 9.99 2.39 -1.30
N ALA A 20 9.50 3.45 -0.68
CA ALA A 20 10.02 3.90 0.61
C ALA A 20 9.89 2.83 1.70
N ILE A 21 8.77 2.07 1.72
CA ILE A 21 8.59 0.92 2.61
C ILE A 21 9.64 -0.16 2.31
N ALA A 22 9.88 -0.48 1.04
CA ALA A 22 10.87 -1.48 0.64
C ALA A 22 12.30 -1.09 1.06
N GLU A 23 12.67 0.17 0.88
CA GLU A 23 13.96 0.73 1.29
C GLU A 23 14.12 0.71 2.83
N GLY A 24 13.07 1.09 3.58
CA GLY A 24 13.03 0.99 5.03
C GLY A 24 13.24 -0.45 5.53
N PHE A 25 12.52 -1.41 4.93
CA PHE A 25 12.66 -2.82 5.31
C PHE A 25 14.04 -3.40 4.97
N LEU A 26 14.65 -2.99 3.84
CA LEU A 26 16.03 -3.33 3.50
C LEU A 26 17.02 -2.78 4.53
N ALA A 27 16.84 -1.54 4.98
CA ALA A 27 17.65 -0.91 6.01
C ALA A 27 17.50 -1.64 7.36
N ASP A 28 16.30 -2.14 7.68
CA ASP A 28 16.00 -2.95 8.87
C ASP A 28 16.48 -4.40 8.76
N GLY A 29 17.09 -4.80 7.63
CA GLY A 29 17.73 -6.11 7.46
C GLY A 29 16.87 -7.18 6.78
N ALA A 30 15.67 -6.83 6.29
CA ALA A 30 14.83 -7.77 5.55
C ALA A 30 15.37 -8.08 4.15
N SER A 31 14.94 -9.21 3.60
CA SER A 31 14.94 -9.45 2.16
C SER A 31 13.60 -9.01 1.58
N VAL A 32 13.61 -8.35 0.42
CA VAL A 32 12.43 -7.67 -0.11
C VAL A 32 12.14 -8.10 -1.54
N VAL A 33 10.90 -8.45 -1.81
CA VAL A 33 10.37 -8.63 -3.17
C VAL A 33 9.48 -7.44 -3.49
N ILE A 34 9.83 -6.69 -4.52
CA ILE A 34 9.03 -5.59 -5.04
C ILE A 34 8.33 -6.01 -6.33
N ASN A 35 7.10 -5.54 -6.51
CA ASN A 35 6.33 -5.79 -7.72
C ASN A 35 6.00 -4.49 -8.45
N GLY A 36 5.87 -4.60 -9.76
CA GLY A 36 5.40 -3.54 -10.64
C GLY A 36 5.13 -4.07 -12.05
N ARG A 37 4.45 -3.27 -12.88
CA ARG A 37 4.09 -3.66 -14.25
C ARG A 37 5.20 -3.42 -15.28
N SER A 38 6.06 -2.42 -15.06
CA SER A 38 7.15 -2.05 -15.99
C SER A 38 8.45 -2.71 -15.57
N VAL A 39 9.05 -3.45 -16.49
CA VAL A 39 10.38 -4.07 -16.32
C VAL A 39 11.46 -2.99 -16.15
N GLU A 40 11.37 -1.90 -16.93
CA GLU A 40 12.34 -0.80 -16.90
C GLU A 40 12.34 -0.10 -15.53
N LYS A 41 11.15 0.23 -15.00
CA LYS A 41 11.01 0.83 -13.65
C LYS A 41 11.45 -0.14 -12.56
N GLY A 42 11.21 -1.44 -12.75
CA GLY A 42 11.69 -2.49 -11.85
C GLY A 42 13.22 -2.55 -11.81
N ALA A 43 13.86 -2.60 -12.96
CA ALA A 43 15.32 -2.60 -13.08
C ALA A 43 15.97 -1.34 -12.48
N GLN A 44 15.36 -0.17 -12.74
CA GLN A 44 15.81 1.08 -12.14
C GLN A 44 15.69 1.06 -10.61
N ALA A 45 14.56 0.58 -10.08
CA ALA A 45 14.35 0.48 -8.64
C ALA A 45 15.38 -0.44 -7.98
N LEU A 46 15.67 -1.62 -8.56
CA LEU A 46 16.71 -2.53 -8.06
C LEU A 46 18.08 -1.86 -7.99
N LYS A 47 18.46 -1.14 -9.05
CA LYS A 47 19.74 -0.42 -9.13
C LYS A 47 19.86 0.64 -8.05
N GLU A 48 18.81 1.42 -7.84
CA GLU A 48 18.80 2.54 -6.90
C GLU A 48 18.73 2.07 -5.44
N MET A 49 17.96 1.01 -5.15
CA MET A 49 17.89 0.41 -3.81
C MET A 49 19.22 -0.23 -3.38
N ASN A 50 20.04 -0.66 -4.34
CA ASN A 50 21.36 -1.25 -4.11
C ASN A 50 21.39 -2.34 -3.02
N GLY A 51 20.32 -3.14 -2.92
CA GLY A 51 20.16 -4.17 -1.88
C GLY A 51 20.86 -5.50 -2.16
N GLY A 52 21.52 -5.64 -3.32
CA GLY A 52 22.15 -6.91 -3.74
C GLY A 52 21.15 -8.06 -3.77
N ASP A 53 21.54 -9.21 -3.22
CA ASP A 53 20.70 -10.42 -3.19
C ASP A 53 19.47 -10.30 -2.26
N ARG A 54 19.39 -9.23 -1.46
CA ARG A 54 18.25 -8.99 -0.58
C ARG A 54 17.09 -8.25 -1.24
N VAL A 55 17.21 -7.82 -2.49
CA VAL A 55 16.10 -7.22 -3.22
C VAL A 55 15.84 -7.97 -4.53
N HIS A 56 14.58 -8.25 -4.82
CA HIS A 56 14.15 -8.95 -6.03
C HIS A 56 12.93 -8.24 -6.64
N PHE A 57 12.90 -8.10 -7.97
CA PHE A 57 11.77 -7.54 -8.68
C PHE A 57 10.99 -8.62 -9.41
N VAL A 58 9.66 -8.57 -9.27
CA VAL A 58 8.74 -9.45 -9.99
C VAL A 58 7.78 -8.60 -10.81
N GLN A 59 7.84 -8.76 -12.14
CA GLN A 59 6.84 -8.16 -13.01
C GLN A 59 5.49 -8.86 -12.83
N GLY A 60 4.40 -8.09 -12.67
CA GLY A 60 3.06 -8.66 -12.58
C GLY A 60 1.99 -7.59 -12.42
N ASP A 61 0.79 -7.88 -12.91
CA ASP A 61 -0.38 -7.04 -12.71
C ASP A 61 -1.26 -7.62 -11.59
N VAL A 62 -1.39 -6.87 -10.51
CA VAL A 62 -2.19 -7.25 -9.33
C VAL A 62 -3.70 -7.20 -9.57
N LYS A 63 -4.15 -6.67 -10.72
CA LYS A 63 -5.57 -6.66 -11.10
C LYS A 63 -6.13 -8.06 -11.44
N SER A 64 -5.28 -9.08 -11.45
CA SER A 64 -5.69 -10.47 -11.64
C SER A 64 -5.19 -11.36 -10.50
N ARG A 65 -5.96 -12.42 -10.20
CA ARG A 65 -5.59 -13.40 -9.18
C ARG A 65 -4.30 -14.13 -9.57
N GLU A 66 -4.16 -14.44 -10.85
CA GLU A 66 -2.98 -15.11 -11.43
C GLU A 66 -1.72 -14.24 -11.29
N GLY A 67 -1.85 -12.93 -11.52
CA GLY A 67 -0.76 -11.98 -11.32
C GLY A 67 -0.32 -11.89 -9.85
N CYS A 68 -1.28 -11.87 -8.92
CA CYS A 68 -0.98 -11.94 -7.49
C CYS A 68 -0.29 -13.25 -7.12
N GLN A 69 -0.78 -14.40 -7.62
CA GLN A 69 -0.19 -15.72 -7.35
C GLN A 69 1.26 -15.78 -7.85
N ALA A 70 1.53 -15.29 -9.06
CA ALA A 70 2.88 -15.30 -9.63
C ALA A 70 3.88 -14.50 -8.77
N ILE A 71 3.45 -13.38 -8.15
CA ILE A 71 4.28 -12.59 -7.25
C ILE A 71 4.62 -13.39 -5.98
N ILE A 72 3.62 -14.05 -5.39
CA ILE A 72 3.76 -14.87 -4.18
C ILE A 72 4.68 -16.07 -4.46
N ASP A 73 4.45 -16.79 -5.57
CA ASP A 73 5.25 -17.96 -5.95
C ASP A 73 6.71 -17.58 -6.21
N ALA A 74 6.97 -16.46 -6.88
CA ALA A 74 8.32 -15.95 -7.11
C ALA A 74 9.05 -15.62 -5.80
N ALA A 75 8.36 -15.02 -4.83
CA ALA A 75 8.92 -14.71 -3.52
C ALA A 75 9.28 -15.99 -2.75
N ILE A 76 8.40 -16.98 -2.74
CA ILE A 76 8.63 -18.27 -2.10
C ILE A 76 9.78 -19.01 -2.81
N ALA A 77 9.82 -19.03 -4.15
CA ALA A 77 10.89 -19.66 -4.91
C ALA A 77 12.26 -19.01 -4.62
N LYS A 78 12.30 -17.68 -4.43
CA LYS A 78 13.56 -16.95 -4.19
C LYS A 78 14.04 -17.06 -2.74
N TYR A 79 13.13 -16.98 -1.76
CA TYR A 79 13.49 -16.84 -0.35
C TYR A 79 12.90 -17.90 0.58
N GLY A 80 12.10 -18.83 0.07
CA GLY A 80 11.55 -19.98 0.81
C GLY A 80 10.33 -19.70 1.67
N LYS A 81 9.99 -18.41 1.92
CA LYS A 81 8.87 -18.01 2.79
C LYS A 81 8.45 -16.57 2.51
N ILE A 82 7.32 -16.16 3.10
CA ILE A 82 6.90 -14.76 3.19
C ILE A 82 6.54 -14.47 4.63
N ASP A 83 7.26 -13.55 5.28
CA ASP A 83 6.99 -13.13 6.66
C ASP A 83 6.11 -11.87 6.70
N ILE A 84 6.29 -10.96 5.75
CA ILE A 84 5.61 -9.67 5.70
C ILE A 84 4.97 -9.48 4.33
N MET A 85 3.69 -9.13 4.30
CA MET A 85 2.97 -8.74 3.08
C MET A 85 2.52 -7.29 3.16
N VAL A 86 2.97 -6.46 2.22
CA VAL A 86 2.51 -5.07 2.07
C VAL A 86 1.66 -4.96 0.82
N ASN A 87 0.35 -4.84 1.00
CA ASN A 87 -0.61 -4.57 -0.06
C ASN A 87 -0.67 -3.06 -0.30
N ASN A 88 0.23 -2.57 -1.17
CA ASN A 88 0.36 -1.14 -1.45
C ASN A 88 -0.12 -0.76 -2.86
N ALA A 89 -0.08 -1.68 -3.82
CA ALA A 89 -0.55 -1.39 -5.18
C ALA A 89 -2.01 -0.92 -5.18
N GLY A 90 -2.26 0.21 -5.81
CA GLY A 90 -3.57 0.83 -5.89
C GLY A 90 -3.46 2.29 -6.34
N GLY A 91 -4.60 2.91 -6.53
CA GLY A 91 -4.69 4.31 -6.93
C GLY A 91 -6.13 4.74 -7.21
N ALA A 92 -6.34 6.04 -7.36
CA ALA A 92 -7.62 6.60 -7.73
C ALA A 92 -7.78 6.56 -9.25
N THR A 93 -8.93 6.06 -9.71
CA THR A 93 -9.36 6.07 -11.12
C THR A 93 -10.81 6.57 -11.18
N GLY A 94 -11.24 7.08 -12.32
CA GLY A 94 -12.64 7.45 -12.52
C GLY A 94 -13.07 8.64 -11.65
N HIS A 95 -12.39 9.77 -11.79
CA HIS A 95 -12.75 11.02 -11.11
C HIS A 95 -13.98 11.63 -11.79
N ALA A 96 -15.17 11.41 -11.24
CA ALA A 96 -16.42 11.97 -11.72
C ALA A 96 -17.49 12.01 -10.63
N PRO A 97 -18.53 12.85 -10.77
CA PRO A 97 -19.75 12.74 -9.98
C PRO A 97 -20.39 11.34 -10.15
N VAL A 98 -21.03 10.83 -9.11
CA VAL A 98 -21.64 9.47 -9.11
C VAL A 98 -22.59 9.27 -10.28
N ILE A 99 -23.33 10.31 -10.68
CA ILE A 99 -24.30 10.24 -11.77
C ILE A 99 -23.64 9.97 -13.14
N ASP A 100 -22.35 10.27 -13.29
CA ASP A 100 -21.60 10.14 -14.54
C ASP A 100 -20.63 8.94 -14.52
N LEU A 101 -20.61 8.16 -13.43
CA LEU A 101 -19.72 7.00 -13.30
C LEU A 101 -20.26 5.79 -14.05
N GLU A 102 -19.41 5.13 -14.81
CA GLU A 102 -19.71 3.87 -15.49
C GLU A 102 -19.30 2.66 -14.64
N ASP A 103 -20.04 1.56 -14.76
CA ASP A 103 -19.83 0.34 -13.96
C ASP A 103 -18.40 -0.21 -14.08
N TRP A 104 -17.80 -0.16 -15.30
CA TRP A 104 -16.43 -0.65 -15.51
C TRP A 104 -15.39 0.09 -14.65
N ALA A 105 -15.62 1.37 -14.36
CA ALA A 105 -14.69 2.16 -13.54
C ALA A 105 -14.71 1.69 -12.07
N MET A 106 -15.92 1.35 -11.56
CA MET A 106 -16.06 0.74 -10.23
C MET A 106 -15.37 -0.63 -10.17
N GLU A 107 -15.62 -1.49 -11.16
CA GLU A 107 -15.01 -2.81 -11.23
C GLU A 107 -13.48 -2.74 -11.31
N ASP A 108 -12.93 -1.86 -12.16
CA ASP A 108 -11.49 -1.69 -12.32
C ASP A 108 -10.83 -1.18 -11.03
N SER A 109 -11.46 -0.20 -10.38
CA SER A 109 -10.99 0.32 -9.09
C SER A 109 -11.00 -0.75 -8.00
N LEU A 110 -12.06 -1.55 -7.90
CA LEU A 110 -12.14 -2.66 -6.96
C LEU A 110 -11.10 -3.73 -7.25
N LYS A 111 -10.86 -4.09 -8.53
CA LYS A 111 -9.82 -5.06 -8.91
C LYS A 111 -8.44 -4.57 -8.48
N TRP A 112 -8.13 -3.30 -8.74
CA TRP A 112 -6.81 -2.75 -8.46
C TRP A 112 -6.55 -2.55 -6.96
N ASN A 113 -7.52 -2.05 -6.21
CA ASN A 113 -7.33 -1.69 -4.79
C ASN A 113 -7.71 -2.83 -3.84
N PHE A 114 -8.95 -3.37 -3.96
CA PHE A 114 -9.49 -4.31 -2.98
C PHE A 114 -9.21 -5.77 -3.32
N TRP A 115 -9.51 -6.22 -4.55
CA TRP A 115 -9.31 -7.62 -4.92
C TRP A 115 -7.85 -8.04 -4.84
N SER A 116 -6.92 -7.18 -5.28
CA SER A 116 -5.47 -7.41 -5.14
C SER A 116 -5.08 -7.64 -3.68
N THR A 117 -5.56 -6.76 -2.78
CA THR A 117 -5.34 -6.87 -1.32
C THR A 117 -5.91 -8.18 -0.76
N PHE A 118 -7.15 -8.52 -1.13
CA PHE A 118 -7.80 -9.75 -0.70
C PHE A 118 -7.05 -11.01 -1.18
N TRP A 119 -6.70 -11.09 -2.46
CA TRP A 119 -6.02 -12.26 -3.02
C TRP A 119 -4.64 -12.47 -2.41
N CYS A 120 -3.80 -11.43 -2.35
CA CYS A 120 -2.48 -11.54 -1.73
C CYS A 120 -2.59 -11.92 -0.25
N THR A 121 -3.51 -11.30 0.51
CA THR A 121 -3.74 -11.64 1.92
C THR A 121 -4.14 -13.10 2.08
N GLN A 122 -5.12 -13.59 1.29
CA GLN A 122 -5.57 -14.98 1.34
C GLN A 122 -4.42 -15.96 1.05
N MET A 123 -3.57 -15.65 0.07
CA MET A 123 -2.45 -16.50 -0.32
C MET A 123 -1.39 -16.58 0.76
N VAL A 124 -0.96 -15.44 1.33
CA VAL A 124 0.10 -15.44 2.36
C VAL A 124 -0.38 -16.01 3.69
N LEU A 125 -1.66 -15.88 4.04
CA LEU A 125 -2.21 -16.49 5.26
C LEU A 125 -2.11 -18.01 5.27
N ARG A 126 -2.17 -18.67 4.10
CA ARG A 126 -1.99 -20.13 3.98
C ARG A 126 -0.59 -20.60 4.41
N ASP A 127 0.41 -19.72 4.32
CA ASP A 127 1.78 -19.97 4.78
C ASP A 127 2.02 -19.42 6.18
N MET A 128 1.57 -18.19 6.48
CA MET A 128 1.83 -17.52 7.74
C MET A 128 1.15 -18.19 8.93
N VAL A 129 -0.14 -18.57 8.81
CA VAL A 129 -0.92 -19.16 9.90
C VAL A 129 -0.31 -20.47 10.42
N PRO A 130 0.04 -21.46 9.57
CA PRO A 130 0.71 -22.68 10.05
C PRO A 130 2.08 -22.44 10.68
N ARG A 131 2.80 -21.37 10.27
CA ARG A 131 4.09 -20.98 10.86
C ARG A 131 3.96 -20.22 12.19
N GLY A 132 2.76 -19.77 12.55
CA GLY A 132 2.51 -19.05 13.79
C GLY A 132 3.10 -17.62 13.80
N TRP A 133 3.42 -17.04 12.64
CA TRP A 133 3.98 -15.71 12.53
C TRP A 133 3.68 -15.07 11.18
N GLY A 134 3.31 -13.82 11.18
CA GLY A 134 3.12 -13.01 9.96
C GLY A 134 2.74 -11.57 10.27
N ARG A 135 3.03 -10.68 9.32
CA ARG A 135 2.65 -9.27 9.37
C ARG A 135 2.04 -8.87 8.04
N ILE A 136 0.80 -8.40 8.06
CA ILE A 136 0.10 -7.94 6.86
C ILE A 136 -0.20 -6.45 7.03
N ILE A 137 0.22 -5.65 6.07
CA ILE A 137 0.08 -4.19 6.07
C ILE A 137 -0.65 -3.80 4.80
N ASN A 138 -1.86 -3.28 4.93
CA ASN A 138 -2.66 -2.78 3.82
C ASN A 138 -2.52 -1.27 3.73
N VAL A 139 -2.02 -0.76 2.61
CA VAL A 139 -1.99 0.69 2.36
C VAL A 139 -3.36 1.13 1.88
N SER A 140 -4.15 1.62 2.82
CA SER A 140 -5.46 2.21 2.56
C SER A 140 -5.32 3.68 2.13
N SER A 141 -6.05 4.57 2.73
CA SER A 141 -6.00 6.02 2.50
C SER A 141 -6.78 6.73 3.62
N LEU A 142 -6.61 8.04 3.75
CA LEU A 142 -7.54 8.86 4.51
C LEU A 142 -8.97 8.75 3.92
N GLU A 143 -9.11 8.55 2.60
CA GLU A 143 -10.38 8.28 1.93
C GLU A 143 -10.99 6.91 2.28
N GLY A 144 -10.28 6.05 3.00
CA GLY A 144 -10.83 4.88 3.66
C GLY A 144 -11.56 5.18 4.98
N LYS A 145 -11.49 6.43 5.47
CA LYS A 145 -12.10 6.89 6.73
C LYS A 145 -13.20 7.92 6.53
N HIS A 146 -13.17 8.67 5.44
CA HIS A 146 -14.18 9.69 5.13
C HIS A 146 -14.58 9.65 3.65
N GLY A 147 -15.64 10.38 3.31
CA GLY A 147 -16.08 10.59 1.93
C GLY A 147 -15.46 11.85 1.32
N LYS A 148 -15.20 11.81 0.01
CA LYS A 148 -14.74 12.95 -0.77
C LYS A 148 -15.51 13.03 -2.09
N PRO A 149 -16.05 14.20 -2.48
CA PRO A 149 -16.73 14.36 -3.76
C PRO A 149 -15.83 14.02 -4.95
N GLY A 150 -16.41 13.41 -5.98
CA GLY A 150 -15.72 13.10 -7.24
C GLY A 150 -14.81 11.86 -7.22
N VAL A 151 -14.64 11.19 -6.07
CA VAL A 151 -13.78 9.99 -5.94
C VAL A 151 -14.49 8.83 -5.23
N SER A 152 -15.82 8.75 -5.36
CA SER A 152 -16.65 7.77 -4.63
C SER A 152 -16.22 6.32 -4.83
N ILE A 153 -15.77 5.93 -6.04
CA ILE A 153 -15.29 4.57 -6.31
C ILE A 153 -13.98 4.25 -5.57
N TYR A 154 -13.07 5.22 -5.46
CA TYR A 154 -11.84 5.06 -4.69
C TYR A 154 -12.13 5.00 -3.18
N VAL A 155 -12.99 5.90 -2.68
CA VAL A 155 -13.51 5.88 -1.30
C VAL A 155 -14.09 4.51 -0.97
N THR A 156 -14.97 3.98 -1.84
CA THR A 156 -15.57 2.66 -1.66
C THR A 156 -14.51 1.56 -1.56
N ALA A 157 -13.54 1.54 -2.47
CA ALA A 157 -12.49 0.53 -2.46
C ALA A 157 -11.62 0.59 -1.19
N LYS A 158 -11.27 1.80 -0.72
CA LYS A 158 -10.47 1.99 0.49
C LYS A 158 -11.25 1.68 1.78
N HIS A 159 -12.55 1.97 1.83
CA HIS A 159 -13.42 1.50 2.92
C HIS A 159 -13.55 -0.03 2.93
N ALA A 160 -13.63 -0.67 1.76
CA ALA A 160 -13.65 -2.14 1.66
C ALA A 160 -12.37 -2.76 2.25
N ILE A 161 -11.17 -2.19 1.98
CA ILE A 161 -9.91 -2.61 2.59
C ILE A 161 -9.97 -2.49 4.12
N ASN A 162 -10.47 -1.38 4.65
CA ASN A 162 -10.57 -1.15 6.09
C ASN A 162 -11.53 -2.15 6.77
N GLY A 163 -12.70 -2.39 6.16
CA GLY A 163 -13.67 -3.38 6.65
C GLY A 163 -13.11 -4.80 6.64
N PHE A 164 -12.47 -5.20 5.53
CA PHE A 164 -11.80 -6.49 5.39
C PHE A 164 -10.70 -6.69 6.44
N THR A 165 -9.86 -5.67 6.64
CA THR A 165 -8.76 -5.73 7.63
C THR A 165 -9.29 -5.96 9.05
N LYS A 166 -10.36 -5.27 9.45
CA LYS A 166 -10.99 -5.45 10.77
C LYS A 166 -11.53 -6.86 10.96
N SER A 167 -12.25 -7.41 9.96
CA SER A 167 -12.80 -8.75 10.04
C SER A 167 -11.69 -9.81 10.07
N CYS A 168 -10.72 -9.71 9.16
CA CYS A 168 -9.61 -10.64 9.08
C CYS A 168 -8.78 -10.67 10.39
N ALA A 169 -8.56 -9.51 11.02
CA ALA A 169 -7.86 -9.45 12.31
C ALA A 169 -8.55 -10.28 13.42
N GLN A 170 -9.89 -10.30 13.44
CA GLN A 170 -10.64 -11.12 14.40
C GLN A 170 -10.53 -12.62 14.10
N GLU A 171 -10.48 -12.99 12.82
CA GLU A 171 -10.36 -14.39 12.39
C GLU A 171 -8.97 -14.98 12.70
N ILE A 172 -7.91 -14.18 12.56
CA ILE A 172 -6.52 -14.68 12.69
C ILE A 172 -5.83 -14.29 14.00
N GLY A 173 -6.50 -13.58 14.90
CA GLY A 173 -5.89 -12.96 16.09
C GLY A 173 -5.16 -13.90 17.04
N THR A 174 -5.48 -15.20 17.04
CA THR A 174 -4.83 -16.22 17.88
C THR A 174 -3.70 -16.98 17.19
N THR A 175 -3.40 -16.64 15.93
CA THR A 175 -2.43 -17.39 15.11
C THR A 175 -1.01 -16.83 15.12
N GLY A 176 -0.75 -15.73 15.83
CA GLY A 176 0.53 -15.01 15.79
C GLY A 176 0.71 -14.10 14.58
N VAL A 177 -0.32 -13.98 13.72
CA VAL A 177 -0.33 -13.08 12.55
C VAL A 177 -1.10 -11.81 12.90
N THR A 178 -0.56 -10.64 12.50
CA THR A 178 -1.27 -9.36 12.59
C THR A 178 -1.60 -8.80 11.22
N ILE A 179 -2.70 -8.07 11.13
CA ILE A 179 -3.11 -7.37 9.91
C ILE A 179 -3.61 -5.96 10.25
N ASN A 180 -3.04 -4.94 9.61
CA ASN A 180 -3.37 -3.55 9.86
C ASN A 180 -3.47 -2.74 8.56
N CYS A 181 -4.15 -1.59 8.62
CA CYS A 181 -4.09 -0.57 7.59
C CYS A 181 -3.20 0.59 8.01
N ILE A 182 -2.45 1.13 7.05
CA ILE A 182 -1.95 2.49 7.12
C ILE A 182 -2.85 3.34 6.22
N CYS A 183 -3.27 4.50 6.71
CA CYS A 183 -4.16 5.43 6.03
C CYS A 183 -3.41 6.74 5.76
N PRO A 184 -2.62 6.82 4.66
CA PRO A 184 -1.91 8.04 4.31
C PRO A 184 -2.85 9.17 3.92
N GLY A 185 -2.46 10.40 4.23
CA GLY A 185 -3.00 11.61 3.64
C GLY A 185 -2.39 11.93 2.28
N ALA A 186 -2.45 13.18 1.88
CA ALA A 186 -1.82 13.64 0.64
C ALA A 186 -0.29 13.57 0.76
N ILE A 187 0.33 12.93 -0.25
CA ILE A 187 1.78 12.78 -0.38
C ILE A 187 2.15 13.08 -1.83
N GLU A 188 3.16 13.90 -2.04
CA GLU A 188 3.69 14.16 -3.38
C GLU A 188 4.49 12.97 -3.90
N THR A 189 3.78 11.93 -4.31
CA THR A 189 4.33 10.74 -4.95
C THR A 189 4.56 10.96 -6.46
N ASP A 190 5.23 10.00 -7.13
CA ASP A 190 5.38 10.02 -8.59
C ASP A 190 4.02 10.05 -9.30
N ILE A 191 2.99 9.37 -8.77
CA ILE A 191 1.63 9.42 -9.33
C ILE A 191 1.07 10.85 -9.22
N MET A 192 1.27 11.50 -8.09
CA MET A 192 0.83 12.89 -7.91
C MET A 192 1.57 13.85 -8.85
N ARG A 193 2.86 13.62 -9.12
CA ARG A 193 3.62 14.43 -10.09
C ARG A 193 3.19 14.18 -11.53
N ASP A 194 2.85 12.92 -11.86
CA ASP A 194 2.41 12.54 -13.22
C ASP A 194 0.99 13.04 -13.53
N GLU A 195 0.04 12.91 -12.59
CA GLU A 195 -1.40 13.15 -12.80
C GLU A 195 -1.88 14.49 -12.19
N GLY A 196 -1.19 14.99 -11.20
CA GLY A 196 -1.55 16.20 -10.46
C GLY A 196 -1.68 17.46 -11.30
N PRO A 197 -0.82 17.71 -12.31
CA PRO A 197 -0.98 18.88 -13.18
C PRO A 197 -2.32 18.92 -13.91
N ALA A 198 -2.80 17.78 -14.42
CA ALA A 198 -4.10 17.68 -15.07
C ALA A 198 -5.25 17.85 -14.09
N ALA A 199 -5.13 17.26 -12.90
CA ALA A 199 -6.11 17.41 -11.82
C ALA A 199 -6.19 18.88 -11.34
N ALA A 200 -5.06 19.54 -11.15
CA ALA A 200 -5.01 20.97 -10.78
C ALA A 200 -5.71 21.84 -11.83
N ALA A 201 -5.40 21.61 -13.13
CA ALA A 201 -6.01 22.35 -14.22
C ALA A 201 -7.54 22.22 -14.27
N SER A 202 -8.08 21.02 -13.99
CA SER A 202 -9.54 20.78 -13.92
C SER A 202 -10.22 21.54 -12.78
N MET A 203 -9.46 21.90 -11.74
CA MET A 203 -9.91 22.70 -10.58
C MET A 203 -9.63 24.21 -10.75
N GLY A 204 -9.04 24.62 -11.87
CA GLY A 204 -8.62 26.01 -12.09
C GLY A 204 -7.41 26.44 -11.25
N LEU A 205 -6.60 25.47 -10.81
CA LEU A 205 -5.41 25.69 -9.97
C LEU A 205 -4.12 25.45 -10.78
N THR A 206 -3.02 26.01 -10.28
CA THR A 206 -1.68 25.54 -10.66
C THR A 206 -1.35 24.24 -9.91
N TYR A 207 -0.36 23.47 -10.37
CA TYR A 207 0.08 22.27 -9.63
C TYR A 207 0.53 22.62 -8.19
N GLN A 208 1.29 23.70 -8.02
CA GLN A 208 1.66 24.19 -6.67
C GLN A 208 0.42 24.57 -5.86
N GLY A 209 -0.55 25.24 -6.46
CA GLY A 209 -1.82 25.58 -5.80
C GLY A 209 -2.60 24.35 -5.32
N LEU A 210 -2.55 23.24 -6.07
CA LEU A 210 -3.13 21.96 -5.63
C LEU A 210 -2.38 21.38 -4.42
N LEU A 211 -1.05 21.42 -4.42
CA LEU A 211 -0.25 20.96 -3.29
C LEU A 211 -0.50 21.81 -2.03
N ASP A 212 -0.57 23.13 -2.19
CA ASP A 212 -0.87 24.07 -1.11
C ASP A 212 -2.29 23.87 -0.55
N TRP A 213 -3.25 23.56 -1.44
CA TRP A 213 -4.60 23.22 -1.02
C TRP A 213 -4.63 21.96 -0.15
N PHE A 214 -3.97 20.86 -0.59
CA PHE A 214 -3.86 19.64 0.22
C PHE A 214 -3.14 19.90 1.55
N ALA A 215 -2.06 20.69 1.53
CA ALA A 215 -1.34 21.07 2.75
C ALA A 215 -2.22 21.86 3.73
N SER A 216 -3.12 22.71 3.22
CA SER A 216 -4.03 23.51 4.05
C SER A 216 -5.07 22.67 4.79
N GLU A 217 -5.47 21.51 4.23
CA GLU A 217 -6.40 20.56 4.87
C GLU A 217 -5.77 19.84 6.07
N ALA A 218 -4.46 19.60 6.04
CA ALA A 218 -3.75 18.94 7.13
C ALA A 218 -3.54 19.89 8.33
N ALA A 219 -3.64 19.36 9.56
CA ALA A 219 -3.36 20.12 10.76
C ALA A 219 -1.89 20.58 10.82
N ILE A 220 -0.95 19.76 10.33
CA ILE A 220 0.48 20.08 10.28
C ILE A 220 0.86 21.07 9.16
N LYS A 221 -0.10 21.49 8.32
CA LYS A 221 0.05 22.49 7.24
C LYS A 221 1.16 22.15 6.23
N ARG A 222 1.41 20.88 5.99
CA ARG A 222 2.27 20.35 4.92
C ARG A 222 1.77 18.98 4.45
N LEU A 223 2.22 18.55 3.29
CA LEU A 223 2.04 17.18 2.85
C LEU A 223 2.87 16.22 3.73
N ASN A 224 2.40 14.99 3.87
CA ASN A 224 3.20 13.92 4.44
C ASN A 224 4.26 13.42 3.43
N THR A 225 5.25 12.70 3.93
CA THR A 225 6.28 12.07 3.10
C THR A 225 6.08 10.56 3.01
N CYS A 226 6.66 9.93 1.97
CA CYS A 226 6.69 8.48 1.87
C CYS A 226 7.43 7.83 3.06
N ASP A 227 8.46 8.50 3.59
CA ASP A 227 9.26 7.99 4.72
C ASP A 227 8.47 7.98 6.03
N GLU A 228 7.56 8.93 6.24
CA GLU A 228 6.65 8.92 7.40
C GLU A 228 5.72 7.69 7.36
N VAL A 229 5.26 7.29 6.18
CA VAL A 229 4.48 6.05 6.00
C VAL A 229 5.35 4.81 6.20
N ALA A 230 6.57 4.82 5.66
CA ALA A 230 7.52 3.72 5.80
C ALA A 230 7.91 3.46 7.26
N ALA A 231 8.10 4.52 8.07
CA ALA A 231 8.37 4.40 9.50
C ALA A 231 7.26 3.65 10.25
N VAL A 232 5.99 3.96 9.95
CA VAL A 232 4.85 3.24 10.53
C VAL A 232 4.79 1.80 10.00
N ALA A 233 5.11 1.57 8.74
CA ALA A 233 5.18 0.22 8.18
C ALA A 233 6.27 -0.63 8.88
N SER A 234 7.47 -0.07 9.15
CA SER A 234 8.54 -0.73 9.91
C SER A 234 8.08 -1.10 11.33
N LEU A 235 7.40 -0.18 12.03
CA LEU A 235 6.82 -0.48 13.35
C LEU A 235 5.85 -1.68 13.27
N LEU A 236 4.89 -1.66 12.33
CA LEU A 236 3.89 -2.72 12.19
C LEU A 236 4.49 -4.06 11.75
N ALA A 237 5.61 -4.04 11.03
CA ALA A 237 6.33 -5.23 10.57
C ALA A 237 7.19 -5.87 11.67
N SER A 238 7.57 -5.11 12.70
CA SER A 238 8.49 -5.53 13.77
C SER A 238 7.77 -6.26 14.92
N GLU A 239 8.54 -6.76 15.90
CA GLU A 239 8.01 -7.30 17.15
C GLU A 239 7.39 -6.19 18.02
N ALA A 240 7.84 -4.93 17.90
CA ALA A 240 7.25 -3.81 18.62
C ALA A 240 5.77 -3.57 18.21
N GLY A 241 5.41 -3.94 16.98
CA GLY A 241 4.05 -3.88 16.46
C GLY A 241 3.17 -5.09 16.79
N ALA A 242 3.66 -6.11 17.50
CA ALA A 242 2.95 -7.37 17.73
C ALA A 242 1.59 -7.22 18.44
N GLY A 243 1.43 -6.18 19.25
CA GLY A 243 0.16 -5.86 19.92
C GLY A 243 -0.83 -5.05 19.08
N ILE A 244 -0.48 -4.70 17.84
CA ILE A 244 -1.32 -3.89 16.95
C ILE A 244 -1.91 -4.79 15.86
N THR A 245 -3.23 -4.97 15.88
CA THR A 245 -3.95 -5.71 14.82
C THR A 245 -5.35 -5.12 14.63
N GLY A 246 -5.87 -5.17 13.41
CA GLY A 246 -7.19 -4.61 13.05
C GLY A 246 -7.26 -3.08 13.07
N SER A 247 -6.12 -2.39 13.14
CA SER A 247 -6.05 -0.92 13.27
C SER A 247 -5.98 -0.22 11.92
N MET A 248 -6.56 0.99 11.84
CA MET A 248 -6.46 1.92 10.71
C MET A 248 -5.63 3.12 11.15
N ILE A 249 -4.31 3.02 11.00
CA ILE A 249 -3.37 4.03 11.51
C ILE A 249 -3.24 5.17 10.51
N SER A 250 -3.64 6.37 10.92
CA SER A 250 -3.48 7.58 10.12
C SER A 250 -2.03 8.05 10.06
N VAL A 251 -1.57 8.36 8.84
CA VAL A 251 -0.35 9.11 8.55
C VAL A 251 -0.75 10.21 7.57
N ASP A 252 -1.59 11.12 8.05
CA ASP A 252 -2.34 12.08 7.24
C ASP A 252 -2.18 13.53 7.71
N GLY A 253 -1.25 13.75 8.64
CA GLY A 253 -1.00 15.08 9.18
C GLY A 253 -2.19 15.70 9.94
N GLY A 254 -3.14 14.85 10.40
CA GLY A 254 -4.35 15.31 11.08
C GLY A 254 -5.43 15.84 10.11
N THR A 255 -5.47 15.35 8.88
CA THR A 255 -6.52 15.70 7.91
C THR A 255 -7.84 15.02 8.25
N ALA A 256 -7.83 13.72 8.61
CA ALA A 256 -9.01 13.01 9.07
C ALA A 256 -9.08 13.04 10.60
N ALA A 257 -10.23 13.44 11.15
CA ALA A 257 -10.38 13.62 12.60
C ALA A 257 -10.45 12.32 13.41
N TYR A 258 -10.50 11.12 12.79
CA TYR A 258 -10.73 9.83 13.48
C TYR A 258 -10.25 8.63 12.66
#